data_6c07b84c5587efcb8462d45b24652caf
#
_entry.id   6c07b84c5587efcb8462d45b24652caf
#
_cell.length_a   1.000
_cell.length_b   1.000
_cell.length_c   1.000
_cell.angle_alpha   90.00
_cell.angle_beta   90.00
_cell.angle_gamma   90.00
#
_symmetry.space_group_name_H-M   'P 1'
#
loop_
_entity.id
_entity.type
_entity.pdbx_description
1 polymer ?
#
loop_
_entity_poly.entity_id
_entity_poly.type
_entity_poly.pdbx_seq_one_letter_code
_entity_poly.pdbx_strand_id
1 'polypeptide(L)'
;SSGIFSNSLFYFEKQNDGDFLPLHELPSQCLLMIANHDVPPFTGWWQHDDIAIKQQYHLIDDEQSTQITNQRIDEKTRLLRFINATANLTLTIHSDAKSVYRALSQCLAGSDSRLFALQIDDLDEQQYPVNIPGTDKEYPNWRRVLTHTCEEIFANNATLLAAIDSIRKG
;
A
#
# COMPACT_ATOMS: atom_id res chain seq x y z
N SER A 1 9.67 -28.66 1.55
CA SER A 1 9.49 -27.27 2.03
C SER A 1 9.18 -27.29 3.52
N SER A 2 9.73 -26.36 4.29
CA SER A 2 9.61 -26.29 5.75
C SER A 2 8.19 -25.86 6.24
N GLY A 3 7.25 -25.60 5.35
CA GLY A 3 5.89 -25.11 5.70
C GLY A 3 5.86 -23.71 6.33
N ILE A 4 6.96 -22.96 6.28
CA ILE A 4 7.05 -21.61 6.84
C ILE A 4 6.51 -20.61 5.81
N PHE A 5 5.62 -19.73 6.25
CA PHE A 5 5.15 -18.59 5.45
C PHE A 5 6.14 -17.43 5.56
N SER A 6 6.40 -16.76 4.42
CA SER A 6 7.11 -15.50 4.38
C SER A 6 6.14 -14.31 4.43
N ASN A 7 6.64 -13.13 4.76
CA ASN A 7 5.93 -11.87 4.48
C ASN A 7 6.32 -11.38 3.10
N SER A 8 5.34 -10.89 2.34
CA SER A 8 5.53 -10.28 1.04
C SER A 8 4.81 -8.93 1.03
N LEU A 9 5.57 -7.87 0.76
CA LEU A 9 5.03 -6.52 0.63
C LEU A 9 4.95 -6.17 -0.84
N PHE A 10 3.74 -5.96 -1.35
CA PHE A 10 3.50 -5.73 -2.78
C PHE A 10 4.31 -4.55 -3.34
N TYR A 11 4.58 -3.51 -2.56
CA TYR A 11 5.42 -2.38 -2.99
C TYR A 11 6.79 -2.82 -3.52
N PHE A 12 7.31 -3.96 -3.08
CA PHE A 12 8.62 -4.48 -3.47
C PHE A 12 8.56 -5.64 -4.46
N GLU A 13 7.37 -6.14 -4.78
CA GLU A 13 7.16 -7.24 -5.71
C GLU A 13 7.21 -6.70 -7.16
N LYS A 14 8.42 -6.51 -7.67
CA LYS A 14 8.69 -5.89 -8.97
C LYS A 14 9.59 -6.75 -9.83
N GLN A 15 9.41 -6.64 -11.14
CA GLN A 15 10.29 -7.19 -12.15
C GLN A 15 11.57 -6.35 -12.27
N ASN A 16 12.55 -6.85 -13.02
CA ASN A 16 13.84 -6.16 -13.23
C ASN A 16 13.71 -4.80 -13.93
N ASP A 17 12.65 -4.59 -14.72
CA ASP A 17 12.33 -3.33 -15.38
C ASP A 17 11.54 -2.35 -14.50
N GLY A 18 11.19 -2.77 -13.28
CA GLY A 18 10.46 -2.00 -12.28
C GLY A 18 8.94 -2.10 -12.36
N ASP A 19 8.38 -2.82 -13.32
CA ASP A 19 6.94 -3.11 -13.35
C ASP A 19 6.57 -4.09 -12.23
N PHE A 20 5.34 -3.99 -11.71
CA PHE A 20 4.87 -4.89 -10.66
C PHE A 20 4.69 -6.31 -11.20
N LEU A 21 4.99 -7.30 -10.36
CA LEU A 21 4.80 -8.71 -10.70
C LEU A 21 3.31 -8.98 -11.01
N PRO A 22 3.01 -9.73 -12.07
CA PRO A 22 1.65 -10.19 -12.31
C PRO A 22 1.18 -11.13 -11.19
N LEU A 23 -0.14 -11.22 -10.96
CA LEU A 23 -0.71 -11.96 -9.81
C LEU A 23 -0.20 -13.40 -9.69
N HIS A 24 -0.05 -14.11 -10.81
CA HIS A 24 0.38 -15.51 -10.85
C HIS A 24 1.87 -15.72 -10.55
N GLU A 25 2.67 -14.66 -10.54
CA GLU A 25 4.09 -14.68 -10.16
C GLU A 25 4.32 -14.26 -8.70
N LEU A 26 3.29 -13.75 -8.02
CA LEU A 26 3.40 -13.42 -6.60
C LEU A 26 3.63 -14.68 -5.76
N PRO A 27 4.38 -14.58 -4.64
CA PRO A 27 4.64 -15.72 -3.78
C PRO A 27 3.35 -16.35 -3.25
N SER A 28 3.17 -17.67 -3.44
CA SER A 28 1.96 -18.36 -2.97
C SER A 28 2.01 -18.69 -1.48
N GLN A 29 3.18 -19.09 -0.94
CA GLN A 29 3.33 -19.43 0.49
C GLN A 29 3.76 -18.21 1.32
N CYS A 30 2.92 -17.17 1.32
CA CYS A 30 3.21 -15.94 2.06
C CYS A 30 1.96 -15.33 2.67
N LEU A 31 2.19 -14.39 3.58
CA LEU A 31 1.24 -13.35 3.96
C LEU A 31 1.51 -12.16 3.03
N LEU A 32 0.65 -11.95 2.04
CA LEU A 32 0.72 -10.80 1.13
C LEU A 32 0.05 -9.60 1.78
N MET A 33 0.73 -8.46 1.73
CA MET A 33 0.23 -7.16 2.17
C MET A 33 0.61 -6.09 1.14
N ILE A 34 -0.13 -5.00 1.07
CA ILE A 34 0.29 -3.83 0.27
C ILE A 34 1.50 -3.17 0.95
N ALA A 35 1.38 -2.90 2.24
CA ALA A 35 2.34 -2.21 3.07
C ALA A 35 2.37 -2.81 4.48
N ASN A 36 3.34 -2.40 5.31
CA ASN A 36 3.40 -2.65 6.74
C ASN A 36 3.76 -1.34 7.48
N HIS A 37 3.95 -1.40 8.80
CA HIS A 37 4.27 -0.23 9.62
C HIS A 37 5.59 0.49 9.27
N ASP A 38 6.49 -0.11 8.51
CA ASP A 38 7.79 0.45 8.12
C ASP A 38 7.75 1.20 6.77
N VAL A 39 6.62 1.15 6.09
CA VAL A 39 6.38 1.90 4.85
C VAL A 39 5.15 2.80 5.02
N PRO A 40 5.04 3.89 4.24
CA PRO A 40 3.92 4.82 4.39
C PRO A 40 2.58 4.13 4.10
N PRO A 41 1.49 4.53 4.78
CA PRO A 41 0.14 4.13 4.42
C PRO A 41 -0.17 4.53 2.97
N PHE A 42 -1.05 3.77 2.32
CA PHE A 42 -1.34 3.95 0.89
C PHE A 42 -1.78 5.37 0.55
N THR A 43 -2.64 5.97 1.36
CA THR A 43 -3.12 7.35 1.13
C THR A 43 -1.97 8.34 1.14
N GLY A 44 -1.10 8.29 2.15
CA GLY A 44 0.08 9.13 2.24
C GLY A 44 1.08 8.90 1.11
N TRP A 45 1.28 7.63 0.73
CA TRP A 45 2.10 7.26 -0.42
C TRP A 45 1.53 7.81 -1.74
N TRP A 46 0.21 7.71 -1.91
CA TRP A 46 -0.48 8.21 -3.10
C TRP A 46 -0.46 9.74 -3.20
N GLN A 47 -0.62 10.44 -2.09
CA GLN A 47 -0.67 11.91 -2.02
C GLN A 47 0.71 12.56 -1.86
N HIS A 48 1.78 11.78 -1.68
CA HIS A 48 3.16 12.22 -1.43
C HIS A 48 3.39 12.82 -0.02
N ASP A 49 2.47 12.59 0.91
CA ASP A 49 2.55 13.11 2.28
C ASP A 49 3.76 12.53 3.03
N ASP A 50 4.15 11.30 2.72
CA ASP A 50 5.35 10.65 3.27
C ASP A 50 6.64 11.35 2.84
N ILE A 51 6.67 11.95 1.66
CA ILE A 51 7.81 12.75 1.18
C ILE A 51 7.82 14.10 1.90
N ALA A 52 6.65 14.76 1.96
CA ALA A 52 6.49 16.04 2.64
C ALA A 52 6.86 15.95 4.13
N ILE A 53 6.44 14.89 4.84
CA ILE A 53 6.78 14.71 6.26
C ILE A 53 8.27 14.46 6.47
N LYS A 54 8.94 13.69 5.59
CA LYS A 54 10.38 13.50 5.67
C LYS A 54 11.15 14.81 5.47
N GLN A 55 10.71 15.67 4.57
CA GLN A 55 11.29 16.98 4.34
C GLN A 55 11.05 17.90 5.53
N GLN A 56 9.83 17.92 6.08
CA GLN A 56 9.49 18.69 7.28
C GLN A 56 10.38 18.35 8.48
N TYR A 57 10.73 17.08 8.65
CA TYR A 57 11.61 16.60 9.71
C TYR A 57 13.10 16.60 9.33
N HIS A 58 13.48 17.23 8.22
CA HIS A 58 14.85 17.34 7.73
C HIS A 58 15.55 15.98 7.53
N LEU A 59 14.79 14.92 7.22
CA LEU A 59 15.31 13.58 6.94
C LEU A 59 15.79 13.46 5.49
N ILE A 60 15.32 14.34 4.63
CA ILE A 60 15.71 14.49 3.22
C ILE A 60 15.81 15.98 2.89
N ASP A 61 16.68 16.30 1.95
CA ASP A 61 16.81 17.65 1.40
C ASP A 61 15.88 17.88 0.18
N ASP A 62 15.90 19.08 -0.39
CA ASP A 62 15.04 19.48 -1.51
C ASP A 62 15.35 18.69 -2.79
N GLU A 63 16.63 18.37 -3.03
CA GLU A 63 17.04 17.59 -4.20
C GLU A 63 16.55 16.15 -4.08
N GLN A 64 16.75 15.52 -2.92
CA GLN A 64 16.25 14.18 -2.63
C GLN A 64 14.71 14.12 -2.70
N SER A 65 14.01 15.13 -2.16
CA SER A 65 12.55 15.24 -2.23
C SER A 65 12.06 15.27 -3.68
N THR A 66 12.72 16.08 -4.53
CA THR A 66 12.38 16.17 -5.95
C THR A 66 12.64 14.84 -6.68
N GLN A 67 13.76 14.19 -6.40
CA GLN A 67 14.09 12.90 -6.98
C GLN A 67 13.07 11.81 -6.61
N ILE A 68 12.74 11.69 -5.31
CA ILE A 68 11.76 10.71 -4.82
C ILE A 68 10.37 10.99 -5.40
N THR A 69 9.99 12.26 -5.53
CA THR A 69 8.70 12.65 -6.13
C THR A 69 8.60 12.20 -7.59
N ASN A 70 9.66 12.40 -8.38
CA ASN A 70 9.70 11.96 -9.77
C ASN A 70 9.63 10.42 -9.88
N GLN A 71 10.36 9.70 -9.04
CA GLN A 71 10.27 8.24 -8.97
C GLN A 71 8.87 7.76 -8.58
N ARG A 72 8.20 8.45 -7.64
CA ARG A 72 6.83 8.15 -7.21
C ARG A 72 5.82 8.28 -8.34
N ILE A 73 5.97 9.28 -9.22
CA ILE A 73 5.09 9.47 -10.40
C ILE A 73 5.22 8.28 -11.36
N ASP A 74 6.44 7.81 -11.60
CA ASP A 74 6.67 6.60 -12.41
C ASP A 74 6.08 5.35 -11.74
N GLU A 75 6.31 5.16 -10.46
CA GLU A 75 5.74 4.03 -9.69
C GLU A 75 4.21 4.02 -9.72
N LYS A 76 3.56 5.17 -9.55
CA LYS A 76 2.10 5.29 -9.67
C LYS A 76 1.61 4.90 -11.06
N THR A 77 2.32 5.30 -12.09
CA THR A 77 1.99 4.97 -13.49
C THR A 77 2.07 3.46 -13.71
N ARG A 78 3.10 2.81 -13.19
CA ARG A 78 3.26 1.35 -13.24
C ARG A 78 2.19 0.63 -12.43
N LEU A 79 1.88 1.12 -11.24
CA LEU A 79 0.81 0.59 -10.39
C LEU A 79 -0.55 0.64 -11.09
N LEU A 80 -0.88 1.78 -11.70
CA LEU A 80 -2.13 1.94 -12.45
C LEU A 80 -2.19 1.02 -13.66
N ARG A 81 -1.07 0.81 -14.37
CA ARG A 81 -0.98 -0.15 -15.46
C ARG A 81 -1.32 -1.57 -14.97
N PHE A 82 -0.73 -1.98 -13.85
CA PHE A 82 -1.01 -3.26 -13.22
C PHE A 82 -2.50 -3.40 -12.86
N ILE A 83 -3.07 -2.43 -12.13
CA ILE A 83 -4.48 -2.47 -11.69
C ILE A 83 -5.43 -2.49 -12.89
N ASN A 84 -5.22 -1.58 -13.85
CA ASN A 84 -6.10 -1.44 -15.01
C ASN A 84 -6.09 -2.69 -15.89
N ALA A 85 -4.93 -3.31 -16.07
CA ALA A 85 -4.80 -4.56 -16.82
C ALA A 85 -5.47 -5.74 -16.09
N THR A 86 -5.32 -5.81 -14.74
CA THR A 86 -5.82 -6.91 -13.93
C THR A 86 -7.34 -6.86 -13.75
N ALA A 87 -7.90 -5.67 -13.49
CA ALA A 87 -9.32 -5.48 -13.16
C ALA A 87 -10.15 -4.90 -14.32
N ASN A 88 -9.55 -4.69 -15.48
CA ASN A 88 -10.18 -4.03 -16.64
C ASN A 88 -10.80 -2.66 -16.28
N LEU A 89 -10.01 -1.82 -15.61
CA LEU A 89 -10.39 -0.48 -15.17
C LEU A 89 -9.65 0.59 -15.99
N THR A 90 -10.01 1.85 -15.77
CA THR A 90 -9.40 3.03 -16.42
C THR A 90 -9.00 4.10 -15.40
N LEU A 91 -8.38 3.68 -14.28
CA LEU A 91 -7.87 4.58 -13.26
C LEU A 91 -6.68 5.38 -13.80
N THR A 92 -6.56 6.61 -13.33
CA THR A 92 -5.51 7.57 -13.73
C THR A 92 -4.78 8.11 -12.52
N ILE A 93 -3.69 8.84 -12.73
CA ILE A 93 -2.95 9.53 -11.65
C ILE A 93 -3.79 10.59 -10.91
N HIS A 94 -4.94 10.99 -11.47
CA HIS A 94 -5.91 11.90 -10.85
C HIS A 94 -7.02 11.18 -10.10
N SER A 95 -7.04 9.84 -10.12
CA SER A 95 -7.99 9.07 -9.32
C SER A 95 -7.67 9.24 -7.83
N ASP A 96 -8.71 9.26 -7.00
CA ASP A 96 -8.53 9.38 -5.55
C ASP A 96 -7.87 8.15 -4.95
N ALA A 97 -7.12 8.34 -3.86
CA ALA A 97 -6.34 7.29 -3.21
C ALA A 97 -7.21 6.09 -2.80
N LYS A 98 -8.42 6.36 -2.27
CA LYS A 98 -9.35 5.33 -1.81
C LYS A 98 -9.81 4.40 -2.93
N SER A 99 -10.16 4.97 -4.08
CA SER A 99 -10.56 4.20 -5.27
C SER A 99 -9.43 3.33 -5.78
N VAL A 100 -8.21 3.86 -5.85
CA VAL A 100 -7.03 3.11 -6.28
C VAL A 100 -6.69 2.01 -5.28
N TYR A 101 -6.69 2.32 -3.97
CA TYR A 101 -6.45 1.33 -2.91
C TYR A 101 -7.45 0.17 -2.95
N ARG A 102 -8.74 0.47 -3.12
CA ARG A 102 -9.79 -0.55 -3.22
C ARG A 102 -9.59 -1.46 -4.43
N ALA A 103 -9.30 -0.89 -5.58
CA ALA A 103 -9.03 -1.66 -6.79
C ALA A 103 -7.79 -2.55 -6.63
N LEU A 104 -6.70 -1.99 -6.08
CA LEU A 104 -5.48 -2.74 -5.79
C LEU A 104 -5.74 -3.90 -4.82
N SER A 105 -6.44 -3.63 -3.72
CA SER A 105 -6.77 -4.65 -2.71
C SER A 105 -7.57 -5.80 -3.30
N GLN A 106 -8.54 -5.52 -4.17
CA GLN A 106 -9.32 -6.55 -4.86
C GLN A 106 -8.47 -7.35 -5.85
N CYS A 107 -7.58 -6.69 -6.62
CA CYS A 107 -6.64 -7.40 -7.49
C CYS A 107 -5.79 -8.38 -6.68
N LEU A 108 -5.16 -7.90 -5.60
CA LEU A 108 -4.25 -8.72 -4.79
C LEU A 108 -4.97 -9.85 -4.03
N ALA A 109 -6.22 -9.63 -3.63
CA ALA A 109 -7.06 -10.68 -3.06
C ALA A 109 -7.26 -11.86 -4.02
N GLY A 110 -7.21 -11.64 -5.33
CA GLY A 110 -7.28 -12.68 -6.37
C GLY A 110 -5.96 -13.42 -6.64
N SER A 111 -4.89 -13.14 -5.90
CA SER A 111 -3.61 -13.86 -6.04
C SER A 111 -3.67 -15.24 -5.38
N ASP A 112 -2.71 -16.11 -5.76
CA ASP A 112 -2.53 -17.44 -5.16
C ASP A 112 -1.88 -17.41 -3.77
N SER A 113 -1.59 -16.22 -3.22
CA SER A 113 -1.01 -16.08 -1.88
C SER A 113 -1.98 -16.61 -0.82
N ARG A 114 -1.50 -17.51 0.04
CA ARG A 114 -2.34 -18.21 1.02
C ARG A 114 -3.02 -17.28 2.02
N LEU A 115 -2.34 -16.21 2.41
CA LEU A 115 -2.84 -15.21 3.33
C LEU A 115 -2.77 -13.83 2.65
N PHE A 116 -3.81 -13.04 2.83
CA PHE A 116 -3.85 -11.64 2.41
C PHE A 116 -4.31 -10.78 3.59
N ALA A 117 -3.56 -9.74 3.92
CA ALA A 117 -3.91 -8.84 5.00
C ALA A 117 -4.03 -7.40 4.52
N LEU A 118 -5.02 -6.71 5.06
CA LEU A 118 -5.21 -5.27 4.94
C LEU A 118 -4.68 -4.59 6.19
N GLN A 119 -3.92 -3.53 6.02
CA GLN A 119 -3.45 -2.71 7.12
C GLN A 119 -4.58 -1.78 7.59
N ILE A 120 -4.80 -1.70 8.90
CA ILE A 120 -5.88 -0.89 9.46
C ILE A 120 -5.66 0.61 9.19
N ASP A 121 -4.41 1.06 9.13
CA ASP A 121 -4.05 2.43 8.75
C ASP A 121 -4.54 2.80 7.34
N ASP A 122 -4.47 1.85 6.40
CA ASP A 122 -4.96 2.06 5.03
C ASP A 122 -6.49 2.08 4.97
N LEU A 123 -7.16 1.25 5.76
CA LEU A 123 -8.62 1.24 5.88
C LEU A 123 -9.15 2.52 6.52
N ASP A 124 -8.37 3.13 7.42
CA ASP A 124 -8.68 4.42 8.07
C ASP A 124 -8.17 5.63 7.26
N GLU A 125 -7.64 5.40 6.05
CA GLU A 125 -7.14 6.43 5.13
C GLU A 125 -6.09 7.34 5.77
N GLN A 126 -5.23 6.78 6.63
CA GLN A 126 -4.16 7.51 7.29
C GLN A 126 -3.14 8.05 6.27
N GLN A 127 -2.68 9.28 6.49
CA GLN A 127 -1.75 9.97 5.58
C GLN A 127 -0.29 9.80 5.98
N TYR A 128 -0.01 9.75 7.28
CA TYR A 128 1.35 9.75 7.77
C TYR A 128 1.75 8.38 8.32
N PRO A 129 3.01 7.96 8.15
CA PRO A 129 3.48 6.69 8.68
C PRO A 129 3.41 6.66 10.22
N VAL A 130 3.11 5.50 10.80
CA VAL A 130 3.19 5.30 12.26
C VAL A 130 4.63 5.20 12.72
N ASN A 131 5.52 4.77 11.83
CA ASN A 131 6.94 4.64 12.06
C ASN A 131 7.73 5.09 10.82
N ILE A 132 8.83 5.83 11.03
CA ILE A 132 9.82 6.13 9.99
C ILE A 132 11.11 5.43 10.41
N PRO A 133 11.50 4.33 9.73
CA PRO A 133 12.70 3.59 10.05
C PRO A 133 13.94 4.47 10.07
N GLY A 134 14.82 4.27 11.07
CA GLY A 134 16.05 5.03 11.25
C GLY A 134 15.86 6.34 12.01
N THR A 135 14.65 6.65 12.50
CA THR A 135 14.39 7.81 13.37
C THR A 135 14.11 7.37 14.81
N ASP A 136 14.45 8.22 15.79
CA ASP A 136 14.15 8.01 17.22
C ASP A 136 13.41 9.23 17.79
N LYS A 137 14.09 10.37 17.90
CA LYS A 137 13.52 11.62 18.44
C LYS A 137 13.02 12.56 17.33
N GLU A 138 13.52 12.38 16.14
CA GLU A 138 13.24 13.23 14.99
C GLU A 138 11.78 13.12 14.57
N TYR A 139 11.19 11.94 14.64
CA TYR A 139 9.79 11.68 14.32
C TYR A 139 9.07 11.02 15.50
N PRO A 140 7.80 11.38 15.81
CA PRO A 140 7.06 10.81 16.94
C PRO A 140 6.53 9.40 16.63
N ASN A 141 7.45 8.45 16.41
CA ASN A 141 7.12 7.06 16.12
C ASN A 141 6.17 6.46 17.16
N TRP A 142 5.22 5.62 16.72
CA TRP A 142 4.29 4.85 17.56
C TRP A 142 3.38 5.68 18.48
N ARG A 143 3.14 6.96 18.14
CA ARG A 143 2.30 7.87 18.95
C ARG A 143 1.00 8.27 18.26
N ARG A 144 0.85 7.89 17.01
CA ARG A 144 -0.36 8.22 16.26
C ARG A 144 -1.49 7.27 16.66
N VAL A 145 -2.71 7.82 16.77
CA VAL A 145 -3.95 7.08 16.94
C VAL A 145 -4.74 7.10 15.64
N LEU A 146 -5.58 6.08 15.44
CA LEU A 146 -6.52 6.03 14.33
C LEU A 146 -7.53 7.17 14.42
N THR A 147 -8.05 7.61 13.29
CA THR A 147 -9.03 8.69 13.20
C THR A 147 -10.41 8.22 13.65
N HIS A 148 -10.74 6.95 13.33
CA HIS A 148 -12.03 6.34 13.63
C HIS A 148 -11.87 5.13 14.57
N THR A 149 -12.96 4.74 15.22
CA THR A 149 -13.00 3.47 15.97
C THR A 149 -12.92 2.28 15.03
N CYS A 150 -12.55 1.11 15.55
CA CYS A 150 -12.50 -0.12 14.74
C CYS A 150 -13.87 -0.42 14.11
N GLU A 151 -14.96 -0.22 14.85
CA GLU A 151 -16.32 -0.42 14.36
C GLU A 151 -16.64 0.49 13.17
N GLU A 152 -16.29 1.76 13.26
CA GLU A 152 -16.47 2.72 12.16
C GLU A 152 -15.60 2.36 10.96
N ILE A 153 -14.33 2.00 11.15
CA ILE A 153 -13.43 1.59 10.07
C ILE A 153 -14.00 0.38 9.33
N PHE A 154 -14.46 -0.64 10.04
CA PHE A 154 -15.06 -1.82 9.40
C PHE A 154 -16.38 -1.48 8.70
N ALA A 155 -17.23 -0.65 9.30
CA ALA A 155 -18.47 -0.21 8.67
C ALA A 155 -18.22 0.59 7.38
N ASN A 156 -17.26 1.53 7.39
CA ASN A 156 -16.89 2.37 6.26
C ASN A 156 -16.26 1.56 5.09
N ASN A 157 -15.69 0.40 5.39
CA ASN A 157 -15.05 -0.49 4.42
C ASN A 157 -15.84 -1.79 4.16
N ALA A 158 -17.08 -1.92 4.65
CA ALA A 158 -17.87 -3.16 4.55
C ALA A 158 -17.98 -3.69 3.11
N THR A 159 -18.17 -2.81 2.12
CA THR A 159 -18.24 -3.19 0.70
C THR A 159 -16.92 -3.77 0.19
N LEU A 160 -15.77 -3.17 0.54
CA LEU A 160 -14.46 -3.68 0.17
C LEU A 160 -14.20 -5.04 0.81
N LEU A 161 -14.47 -5.15 2.11
CA LEU A 161 -14.26 -6.40 2.86
C LEU A 161 -15.12 -7.55 2.31
N ALA A 162 -16.39 -7.29 1.99
CA ALA A 162 -17.27 -8.26 1.37
C ALA A 162 -16.78 -8.70 -0.02
N ALA A 163 -16.28 -7.75 -0.83
CA ALA A 163 -15.71 -8.07 -2.14
C ALA A 163 -14.47 -8.97 -2.02
N ILE A 164 -13.55 -8.64 -1.10
CA ILE A 164 -12.35 -9.45 -0.83
C ILE A 164 -12.73 -10.85 -0.33
N ASP A 165 -13.67 -10.95 0.61
CA ASP A 165 -14.16 -12.23 1.11
C ASP A 165 -14.74 -13.11 -0.01
N SER A 166 -15.51 -12.50 -0.91
CA SER A 166 -16.05 -13.20 -2.08
C SER A 166 -14.96 -13.71 -3.02
N ILE A 167 -13.95 -12.87 -3.32
CA ILE A 167 -12.82 -13.25 -4.18
C ILE A 167 -12.01 -14.41 -3.56
N ARG A 168 -11.81 -14.39 -2.24
CA ARG A 168 -11.00 -15.39 -1.52
C ARG A 168 -11.71 -16.72 -1.32
N LYS A 169 -13.04 -16.78 -1.44
CA LYS A 169 -13.85 -17.99 -1.29
C LYS A 169 -14.20 -18.68 -2.61
N GLY A 170 -14.11 -17.95 -3.70
CA GLY A 170 -14.41 -18.44 -5.07
C GLY A 170 -13.30 -19.25 -5.62
#